data_efa3a3ab6b262418dfd52acb2dda03c3
#
_entry.id   efa3a3ab6b262418dfd52acb2dda03c3
#
_cell.length_a   1.000
_cell.length_b   1.000
_cell.length_c   1.000
_cell.angle_alpha   90.00
_cell.angle_beta   90.00
_cell.angle_gamma   90.00
#
_symmetry.space_group_name_H-M   'P 1'
#
loop_
_entity.id
_entity.type
_entity.pdbx_description
1 polymer ?
#
loop_
_entity_poly.entity_id
_entity_poly.type
_entity_poly.pdbx_seq_one_letter_code
_entity_poly.pdbx_strand_id
1 'polypeptide(L)'
;MQIVFLGTGGSWPSKDRNVSAVAVRIGRDILLFDCGEGTQRQLMSSNVSFMKINKILISHFHGDHFLGLPGLVQSMSLNNRKKTLEIYGPPGTVKLVTTLINLGYFTPTFKFVIKDLEDNDAVKCDGYIIKAKMAEHNVPTLAYAIEEDKQPGRFNVKKAKKLGIPEGPLFRKLQKGENIIVNGRRITPSMVLGKPRKGKKLYT
;
A
#
# COMPACT_ATOMS: atom_id res chain seq x y z
N MET A 1 -3.07 1.69 9.48
CA MET A 1 -2.49 2.55 8.42
C MET A 1 -1.49 3.49 9.05
N GLN A 2 -0.29 3.62 8.46
CA GLN A 2 0.79 4.55 8.85
C GLN A 2 1.25 5.27 7.59
N ILE A 3 1.48 6.57 7.67
CA ILE A 3 1.92 7.41 6.55
C ILE A 3 3.32 7.93 6.89
N VAL A 4 4.22 7.89 5.91
CA VAL A 4 5.60 8.40 6.02
C VAL A 4 5.85 9.29 4.81
N PHE A 5 6.07 10.58 5.04
CA PHE A 5 6.44 11.52 4.01
C PHE A 5 7.95 11.39 3.73
N LEU A 6 8.30 11.05 2.49
CA LEU A 6 9.67 10.90 2.02
C LEU A 6 10.12 12.14 1.23
N GLY A 7 9.17 12.87 0.66
CA GLY A 7 9.37 14.09 -0.06
C GLY A 7 8.06 14.85 -0.24
N THR A 8 8.12 16.17 -0.11
CA THR A 8 6.98 17.08 -0.17
C THR A 8 7.30 18.37 -0.93
N GLY A 9 8.43 18.41 -1.62
CA GLY A 9 8.78 19.49 -2.53
C GLY A 9 8.09 19.34 -3.88
N GLY A 10 7.93 20.42 -4.61
CA GLY A 10 7.44 20.41 -5.99
C GLY A 10 8.54 20.79 -6.97
N SER A 11 8.38 20.38 -8.23
CA SER A 11 9.18 20.67 -9.40
C SER A 11 10.64 20.17 -9.38
N TRP A 12 11.43 20.46 -8.35
CA TRP A 12 12.82 19.99 -8.19
C TRP A 12 13.19 19.80 -6.72
N PRO A 13 14.14 18.91 -6.40
CA PRO A 13 14.57 18.72 -5.03
C PRO A 13 15.38 19.92 -4.53
N SER A 14 15.18 20.30 -3.28
CA SER A 14 16.04 21.25 -2.58
C SER A 14 17.00 20.50 -1.65
N LYS A 15 17.94 21.26 -1.03
CA LYS A 15 18.90 20.69 -0.08
C LYS A 15 18.21 19.93 1.05
N ASP A 16 17.12 20.45 1.56
CA ASP A 16 16.45 19.94 2.77
C ASP A 16 15.07 19.31 2.50
N ARG A 17 14.60 19.34 1.26
CA ARG A 17 13.29 18.82 0.89
C ARG A 17 13.32 18.10 -0.46
N ASN A 18 13.00 16.82 -0.43
CA ASN A 18 12.87 16.00 -1.63
C ASN A 18 11.52 16.22 -2.30
N VAL A 19 11.44 15.92 -3.59
CA VAL A 19 10.21 15.97 -4.40
C VAL A 19 9.24 14.84 -4.02
N SER A 20 8.07 14.83 -4.65
CA SER A 20 6.91 14.02 -4.23
C SER A 20 7.23 12.53 -4.04
N ALA A 21 7.07 12.06 -2.80
CA ALA A 21 7.05 10.63 -2.45
C ALA A 21 6.43 10.41 -1.07
N VAL A 22 5.40 9.60 -0.98
CA VAL A 22 4.72 9.27 0.28
C VAL A 22 4.56 7.76 0.41
N ALA A 23 5.11 7.16 1.45
CA ALA A 23 4.92 5.75 1.75
C ALA A 23 3.74 5.54 2.71
N VAL A 24 2.89 4.57 2.41
CA VAL A 24 1.74 4.20 3.23
C VAL A 24 1.82 2.72 3.57
N ARG A 25 1.90 2.42 4.87
CA ARG A 25 1.81 1.04 5.37
C ARG A 25 0.37 0.72 5.74
N ILE A 26 -0.18 -0.33 5.13
CA ILE A 26 -1.53 -0.82 5.36
C ILE A 26 -1.52 -2.35 5.42
N GLY A 27 -1.94 -2.93 6.54
CA GLY A 27 -1.83 -4.37 6.75
C GLY A 27 -0.38 -4.86 6.57
N ARG A 28 -0.17 -5.72 5.57
CA ARG A 28 1.15 -6.25 5.21
C ARG A 28 1.80 -5.50 4.05
N ASP A 29 1.07 -4.61 3.42
CA ASP A 29 1.50 -3.90 2.23
C ASP A 29 2.18 -2.57 2.59
N ILE A 30 3.14 -2.19 1.76
CA ILE A 30 3.70 -0.85 1.70
C ILE A 30 3.45 -0.32 0.30
N LEU A 31 2.67 0.73 0.23
CA LEU A 31 2.36 1.48 -0.98
C LEU A 31 3.29 2.69 -1.04
N LEU A 32 3.74 3.05 -2.23
CA LEU A 32 4.46 4.29 -2.48
C LEU A 32 3.61 5.13 -3.44
N PHE A 33 3.20 6.31 -3.01
CA PHE A 33 2.56 7.33 -3.84
C PHE A 33 3.63 8.26 -4.36
N ASP A 34 3.74 8.31 -5.67
CA ASP A 34 4.81 8.93 -6.42
C ASP A 34 6.21 8.40 -6.07
N CYS A 35 7.15 8.64 -6.93
CA CYS A 35 8.54 8.24 -6.79
C CYS A 35 9.42 9.28 -7.48
N GLY A 36 9.42 10.50 -6.96
CA GLY A 36 10.24 11.58 -7.48
C GLY A 36 11.72 11.31 -7.30
N GLU A 37 12.55 12.12 -7.95
CA GLU A 37 14.01 12.02 -7.85
C GLU A 37 14.48 11.97 -6.39
N GLY A 38 15.47 11.13 -6.08
CA GLY A 38 16.01 11.01 -4.73
C GLY A 38 15.18 10.20 -3.74
N THR A 39 13.98 9.71 -4.11
CA THR A 39 13.13 8.86 -3.24
C THR A 39 13.87 7.66 -2.68
N GLN A 40 14.72 7.02 -3.47
CA GLN A 40 15.58 5.92 -3.04
C GLN A 40 16.44 6.31 -1.81
N ARG A 41 17.09 7.47 -1.85
CA ARG A 41 17.90 7.98 -0.74
C ARG A 41 17.06 8.28 0.49
N GLN A 42 15.86 8.86 0.31
CA GLN A 42 14.93 9.12 1.41
C GLN A 42 14.45 7.84 2.09
N LEU A 43 14.19 6.79 1.30
CA LEU A 43 13.85 5.47 1.85
C LEU A 43 14.97 4.88 2.70
N MET A 44 16.24 5.04 2.30
CA MET A 44 17.39 4.58 3.08
C MET A 44 17.53 5.31 4.43
N SER A 45 17.13 6.58 4.50
CA SER A 45 17.14 7.39 5.72
C SER A 45 15.87 7.25 6.57
N SER A 46 14.89 6.46 6.10
CA SER A 46 13.59 6.26 6.76
C SER A 46 13.49 4.89 7.43
N ASN A 47 12.40 4.68 8.16
CA ASN A 47 12.04 3.36 8.69
C ASN A 47 11.24 2.49 7.69
N VAL A 48 11.16 2.90 6.42
CA VAL A 48 10.47 2.19 5.35
C VAL A 48 11.48 1.42 4.51
N SER A 49 11.48 0.10 4.61
CA SER A 49 12.31 -0.73 3.74
C SER A 49 11.79 -0.69 2.29
N PHE A 50 12.60 -0.19 1.36
CA PHE A 50 12.28 -0.18 -0.07
C PHE A 50 12.04 -1.60 -0.62
N MET A 51 12.68 -2.62 -0.04
CA MET A 51 12.48 -4.02 -0.40
C MET A 51 11.07 -4.55 -0.08
N LYS A 52 10.34 -3.87 0.80
CA LYS A 52 8.98 -4.25 1.22
C LYS A 52 7.88 -3.48 0.49
N ILE A 53 8.23 -2.49 -0.34
CA ILE A 53 7.24 -1.79 -1.18
C ILE A 53 6.70 -2.80 -2.19
N ASN A 54 5.40 -2.98 -2.24
CA ASN A 54 4.73 -3.89 -3.18
C ASN A 54 3.90 -3.19 -4.25
N LYS A 55 3.50 -1.96 -4.01
CA LYS A 55 2.77 -1.17 -5.02
C LYS A 55 3.34 0.24 -5.10
N ILE A 56 3.43 0.76 -6.31
CA ILE A 56 3.74 2.17 -6.59
C ILE A 56 2.57 2.75 -7.38
N LEU A 57 2.07 3.89 -6.93
CA LEU A 57 0.96 4.60 -7.54
C LEU A 57 1.47 5.97 -7.98
N ILE A 58 1.57 6.16 -9.29
CA ILE A 58 2.02 7.43 -9.88
C ILE A 58 0.79 8.30 -10.13
N SER A 59 0.81 9.50 -9.57
CA SER A 59 -0.26 10.47 -9.79
C SER A 59 -0.27 10.98 -11.22
N HIS A 60 0.88 11.38 -11.73
CA HIS A 60 1.09 11.86 -13.09
C HIS A 60 2.59 11.82 -13.46
N PHE A 61 2.90 12.08 -14.73
CA PHE A 61 4.26 11.95 -15.25
C PHE A 61 5.00 13.28 -15.42
N HIS A 62 4.90 14.22 -14.44
CA HIS A 62 5.90 15.26 -14.27
C HIS A 62 7.13 14.69 -13.53
N GLY A 63 8.33 15.16 -13.90
CA GLY A 63 9.59 14.55 -13.45
C GLY A 63 9.72 14.38 -11.93
N ASP A 64 9.23 15.34 -11.18
CA ASP A 64 9.25 15.34 -9.71
C ASP A 64 8.33 14.27 -9.07
N HIS A 65 7.55 13.53 -9.87
CA HIS A 65 6.65 12.46 -9.39
C HIS A 65 7.12 11.06 -9.76
N PHE A 66 8.06 10.87 -10.71
CA PHE A 66 8.42 9.52 -11.16
C PHE A 66 9.90 9.29 -11.47
N LEU A 67 10.74 10.31 -11.63
CA LEU A 67 12.14 10.14 -12.05
C LEU A 67 13.01 9.34 -11.07
N GLY A 68 12.59 9.15 -9.84
CA GLY A 68 13.24 8.24 -8.88
C GLY A 68 12.99 6.76 -9.12
N LEU A 69 11.98 6.41 -9.95
CA LEU A 69 11.56 5.03 -10.16
C LEU A 69 12.66 4.14 -10.76
N PRO A 70 13.41 4.52 -11.80
CA PRO A 70 14.46 3.68 -12.36
C PRO A 70 15.54 3.32 -11.34
N GLY A 71 16.03 4.28 -10.57
CA GLY A 71 17.04 4.05 -9.53
C GLY A 71 16.53 3.15 -8.40
N LEU A 72 15.28 3.34 -7.97
CA LEU A 72 14.66 2.50 -6.96
C LEU A 72 14.54 1.04 -7.43
N VAL A 73 14.06 0.81 -8.65
CA VAL A 73 13.89 -0.52 -9.25
C VAL A 73 15.24 -1.23 -9.39
N GLN A 74 16.27 -0.54 -9.86
CA GLN A 74 17.63 -1.10 -9.95
C GLN A 74 18.17 -1.50 -8.57
N SER A 75 17.96 -0.66 -7.56
CA SER A 75 18.37 -0.99 -6.18
C SER A 75 17.63 -2.19 -5.62
N MET A 76 16.34 -2.33 -5.90
CA MET A 76 15.57 -3.52 -5.54
C MET A 76 16.16 -4.79 -6.17
N SER A 77 16.57 -4.73 -7.44
CA SER A 77 17.19 -5.86 -8.15
C SER A 77 18.58 -6.20 -7.62
N LEU A 78 19.43 -5.20 -7.40
CA LEU A 78 20.77 -5.38 -6.82
C LEU A 78 20.70 -6.03 -5.43
N ASN A 79 19.62 -5.79 -4.70
CA ASN A 79 19.35 -6.45 -3.41
C ASN A 79 18.53 -7.75 -3.54
N ASN A 80 18.56 -8.39 -4.73
CA ASN A 80 17.96 -9.70 -4.99
C ASN A 80 16.46 -9.80 -4.69
N ARG A 81 15.69 -8.74 -4.93
CA ARG A 81 14.23 -8.81 -4.82
C ARG A 81 13.68 -9.93 -5.72
N LYS A 82 12.74 -10.71 -5.21
CA LYS A 82 12.03 -11.77 -5.96
C LYS A 82 10.51 -11.51 -6.02
N LYS A 83 9.99 -10.66 -5.12
CA LYS A 83 8.56 -10.35 -5.08
C LYS A 83 8.19 -9.44 -6.24
N THR A 84 7.06 -9.71 -6.85
CA THR A 84 6.46 -8.84 -7.87
C THR A 84 6.28 -7.42 -7.33
N LEU A 85 6.52 -6.43 -8.18
CA LEU A 85 6.22 -5.03 -7.94
C LEU A 85 5.06 -4.63 -8.85
N GLU A 86 4.00 -4.11 -8.26
CA GLU A 86 2.86 -3.59 -9.00
C GLU A 86 3.01 -2.07 -9.15
N ILE A 87 2.82 -1.56 -10.36
CA ILE A 87 2.92 -0.12 -10.65
C ILE A 87 1.65 0.31 -11.38
N TYR A 88 1.00 1.31 -10.84
CA TYR A 88 -0.24 1.87 -11.32
C TYR A 88 -0.07 3.36 -11.58
N GLY A 89 -0.77 3.88 -12.57
CA GLY A 89 -0.79 5.32 -12.86
C GLY A 89 -1.80 5.65 -13.97
N PRO A 90 -1.87 6.91 -14.41
CA PRO A 90 -2.79 7.36 -15.44
C PRO A 90 -2.48 6.74 -16.82
N PRO A 91 -3.35 6.91 -17.82
CA PRO A 91 -3.12 6.45 -19.18
C PRO A 91 -1.73 6.81 -19.70
N GLY A 92 -1.02 5.82 -20.25
CA GLY A 92 0.38 5.93 -20.68
C GLY A 92 1.42 5.36 -19.71
N THR A 93 1.01 4.96 -18.51
CA THR A 93 1.90 4.36 -17.49
C THR A 93 2.61 3.12 -18.00
N VAL A 94 1.89 2.20 -18.66
CA VAL A 94 2.49 0.97 -19.17
C VAL A 94 3.64 1.28 -20.12
N LYS A 95 3.45 2.19 -21.06
CA LYS A 95 4.47 2.58 -22.05
C LYS A 95 5.67 3.25 -21.37
N LEU A 96 5.41 4.28 -20.56
CA LEU A 96 6.46 5.09 -19.93
C LEU A 96 7.29 4.28 -18.92
N VAL A 97 6.64 3.54 -18.03
CA VAL A 97 7.31 2.74 -17.01
C VAL A 97 8.11 1.60 -17.65
N THR A 98 7.56 0.93 -18.68
CA THR A 98 8.30 -0.11 -19.42
C THR A 98 9.55 0.46 -20.06
N THR A 99 9.47 1.64 -20.69
CA THR A 99 10.64 2.33 -21.24
C THR A 99 11.68 2.64 -20.17
N LEU A 100 11.25 3.20 -19.04
CA LEU A 100 12.14 3.57 -17.93
C LEU A 100 12.86 2.36 -17.30
N ILE A 101 12.17 1.24 -17.12
CA ILE A 101 12.76 0.01 -16.56
C ILE A 101 13.79 -0.59 -17.51
N ASN A 102 13.61 -0.43 -18.81
CA ASN A 102 14.51 -0.96 -19.83
C ASN A 102 15.61 0.02 -20.27
N LEU A 103 15.77 1.16 -19.59
CA LEU A 103 16.87 2.08 -19.88
C LEU A 103 18.21 1.48 -19.48
N GLY A 104 19.16 1.50 -20.41
CA GLY A 104 20.52 1.01 -20.21
C GLY A 104 20.61 -0.53 -20.15
N TYR A 105 21.73 -1.03 -19.67
CA TYR A 105 22.06 -2.47 -19.60
C TYR A 105 21.61 -3.08 -18.26
N PHE A 106 20.34 -2.94 -17.94
CA PHE A 106 19.78 -3.42 -16.70
C PHE A 106 18.72 -4.50 -16.93
N THR A 107 18.84 -5.63 -16.23
CA THR A 107 17.87 -6.72 -16.27
C THR A 107 17.26 -6.90 -14.88
N PRO A 108 15.97 -6.66 -14.71
CA PRO A 108 15.29 -6.85 -13.43
C PRO A 108 15.33 -8.32 -12.96
N THR A 109 15.53 -8.53 -11.65
CA THR A 109 15.54 -9.86 -11.03
C THR A 109 14.16 -10.33 -10.55
N PHE A 110 13.13 -9.51 -10.74
CA PHE A 110 11.75 -9.74 -10.30
C PHE A 110 10.73 -9.28 -11.35
N LYS A 111 9.50 -9.76 -11.21
CA LYS A 111 8.40 -9.45 -12.13
C LYS A 111 7.75 -8.11 -11.80
N PHE A 112 7.25 -7.45 -12.84
CA PHE A 112 6.41 -6.26 -12.76
C PHE A 112 4.98 -6.59 -13.20
N VAL A 113 4.02 -5.92 -12.57
CA VAL A 113 2.65 -5.76 -13.06
C VAL A 113 2.45 -4.27 -13.23
N ILE A 114 2.40 -3.79 -14.46
CA ILE A 114 2.25 -2.37 -14.78
C ILE A 114 0.88 -2.19 -15.41
N LYS A 115 0.08 -1.23 -14.94
CA LYS A 115 -1.27 -0.98 -15.45
C LYS A 115 -1.58 0.50 -15.51
N ASP A 116 -2.19 0.90 -16.60
CA ASP A 116 -2.92 2.15 -16.68
C ASP A 116 -4.21 2.03 -15.86
N LEU A 117 -4.58 3.09 -15.16
CA LEU A 117 -5.88 3.22 -14.52
C LEU A 117 -6.62 4.41 -15.12
N GLU A 118 -7.93 4.23 -15.23
CA GLU A 118 -8.85 5.26 -15.72
C GLU A 118 -9.71 5.80 -14.58
N ASP A 119 -10.59 6.75 -14.92
CA ASP A 119 -11.51 7.34 -13.95
C ASP A 119 -12.43 6.28 -13.33
N ASN A 120 -12.53 6.28 -12.01
CA ASN A 120 -13.30 5.34 -11.20
C ASN A 120 -12.77 3.88 -11.18
N ASP A 121 -11.59 3.62 -11.72
CA ASP A 121 -10.96 2.31 -11.57
C ASP A 121 -10.66 1.98 -10.11
N ALA A 122 -10.69 0.67 -9.81
CA ALA A 122 -10.46 0.19 -8.46
C ALA A 122 -9.59 -1.08 -8.44
N VAL A 123 -8.58 -1.07 -7.58
CA VAL A 123 -7.70 -2.21 -7.32
C VAL A 123 -8.05 -2.81 -5.97
N LYS A 124 -8.65 -4.01 -5.97
CA LYS A 124 -8.94 -4.76 -4.75
C LYS A 124 -7.68 -5.39 -4.19
N CYS A 125 -7.44 -5.21 -2.90
CA CYS A 125 -6.31 -5.72 -2.15
C CYS A 125 -6.78 -6.52 -0.92
N ASP A 126 -5.85 -7.13 -0.19
CA ASP A 126 -6.18 -7.86 1.04
C ASP A 126 -6.48 -6.88 2.18
N GLY A 127 -7.76 -6.72 2.51
CA GLY A 127 -8.26 -5.86 3.58
C GLY A 127 -8.40 -4.38 3.24
N TYR A 128 -8.26 -3.98 1.95
CA TYR A 128 -8.48 -2.61 1.50
C TYR A 128 -8.73 -2.54 -0.01
N ILE A 129 -9.20 -1.40 -0.47
CA ILE A 129 -9.36 -1.07 -1.89
C ILE A 129 -8.64 0.24 -2.21
N ILE A 130 -7.97 0.30 -3.35
CA ILE A 130 -7.43 1.53 -3.94
C ILE A 130 -8.39 1.96 -5.04
N LYS A 131 -8.85 3.21 -5.01
CA LYS A 131 -9.68 3.80 -6.05
C LYS A 131 -8.91 4.91 -6.74
N ALA A 132 -9.04 5.00 -8.05
CA ALA A 132 -8.48 6.05 -8.84
C ALA A 132 -9.58 7.03 -9.29
N LYS A 133 -9.27 8.31 -9.34
CA LYS A 133 -10.15 9.35 -9.85
C LYS A 133 -9.34 10.32 -10.69
N MET A 134 -9.80 10.61 -11.91
CA MET A 134 -9.16 11.64 -12.73
C MET A 134 -9.22 12.99 -12.00
N ALA A 135 -8.10 13.70 -12.02
CA ALA A 135 -7.95 15.03 -11.47
C ALA A 135 -7.63 16.04 -12.60
N GLU A 136 -8.04 17.27 -12.42
CA GLU A 136 -7.76 18.34 -13.38
C GLU A 136 -6.29 18.77 -13.28
N HIS A 137 -5.57 18.64 -14.37
CA HIS A 137 -4.18 19.04 -14.51
C HIS A 137 -3.83 19.16 -16.00
N ASN A 138 -2.65 19.71 -16.33
CA ASN A 138 -2.19 19.88 -17.72
C ASN A 138 -1.68 18.57 -18.38
N VAL A 139 -1.59 17.49 -17.63
CA VAL A 139 -1.26 16.13 -18.10
C VAL A 139 -2.24 15.13 -17.46
N PRO A 140 -2.42 13.92 -18.03
CA PRO A 140 -3.25 12.90 -17.41
C PRO A 140 -2.84 12.66 -15.96
N THR A 141 -3.76 12.88 -15.02
CA THR A 141 -3.49 12.87 -13.59
C THR A 141 -4.56 12.10 -12.83
N LEU A 142 -4.13 11.28 -11.86
CA LEU A 142 -4.99 10.55 -10.95
C LEU A 142 -4.80 11.00 -9.50
N ALA A 143 -5.90 11.27 -8.84
CA ALA A 143 -6.00 11.22 -7.39
C ALA A 143 -6.32 9.80 -6.95
N TYR A 144 -5.86 9.40 -5.77
CA TYR A 144 -6.11 8.07 -5.22
C TYR A 144 -6.84 8.14 -3.89
N ALA A 145 -7.71 7.16 -3.65
CA ALA A 145 -8.30 6.92 -2.35
C ALA A 145 -7.98 5.49 -1.90
N ILE A 146 -7.46 5.34 -0.68
CA ILE A 146 -7.34 4.05 -0.02
C ILE A 146 -8.46 3.93 1.00
N GLU A 147 -9.24 2.87 0.93
CA GLU A 147 -10.28 2.57 1.91
C GLU A 147 -10.04 1.19 2.51
N GLU A 148 -9.73 1.14 3.82
CA GLU A 148 -9.65 -0.13 4.56
C GLU A 148 -11.03 -0.76 4.70
N ASP A 149 -11.09 -2.08 4.62
CA ASP A 149 -12.31 -2.83 4.92
C ASP A 149 -12.77 -2.58 6.36
N LYS A 150 -14.05 -2.84 6.60
CA LYS A 150 -14.59 -2.81 7.96
C LYS A 150 -13.80 -3.77 8.84
N GLN A 151 -13.32 -3.29 9.96
CA GLN A 151 -12.57 -4.08 10.92
C GLN A 151 -13.52 -4.75 11.92
N PRO A 152 -13.23 -5.99 12.37
CA PRO A 152 -13.97 -6.60 13.44
C PRO A 152 -14.03 -5.70 14.66
N GLY A 153 -15.08 -5.81 15.42
CA GLY A 153 -15.19 -5.15 16.72
C GLY A 153 -14.05 -5.56 17.68
N ARG A 154 -13.78 -4.75 18.66
CA ARG A 154 -12.79 -5.11 19.71
C ARG A 154 -13.19 -6.41 20.38
N PHE A 155 -12.24 -7.33 20.49
CA PHE A 155 -12.43 -8.59 21.19
C PHE A 155 -12.49 -8.35 22.71
N ASN A 156 -13.54 -8.86 23.35
CA ASN A 156 -13.73 -8.72 24.80
C ASN A 156 -13.18 -9.96 25.50
N VAL A 157 -11.92 -9.89 25.91
CA VAL A 157 -11.24 -10.98 26.63
C VAL A 157 -11.97 -11.37 27.91
N LYS A 158 -12.50 -10.40 28.67
CA LYS A 158 -13.23 -10.68 29.93
C LYS A 158 -14.49 -11.51 29.67
N LYS A 159 -15.26 -11.18 28.59
CA LYS A 159 -16.41 -11.96 28.18
C LYS A 159 -16.01 -13.36 27.70
N ALA A 160 -14.94 -13.48 26.93
CA ALA A 160 -14.44 -14.76 26.44
C ALA A 160 -14.05 -15.68 27.61
N LYS A 161 -13.34 -15.17 28.61
CA LYS A 161 -13.00 -15.93 29.83
C LYS A 161 -14.24 -16.37 30.60
N LYS A 162 -15.25 -15.51 30.78
CA LYS A 162 -16.52 -15.83 31.42
C LYS A 162 -17.30 -16.94 30.67
N LEU A 163 -17.13 -17.05 29.37
CA LEU A 163 -17.71 -18.10 28.55
C LEU A 163 -16.89 -19.39 28.54
N GLY A 164 -15.82 -19.47 29.35
CA GLY A 164 -14.96 -20.66 29.45
C GLY A 164 -14.06 -20.86 28.24
N ILE A 165 -13.83 -19.83 27.41
CA ILE A 165 -13.00 -19.97 26.20
C ILE A 165 -11.54 -19.80 26.62
N PRO A 166 -10.67 -20.83 26.39
CA PRO A 166 -9.25 -20.73 26.70
C PRO A 166 -8.57 -19.70 25.77
N GLU A 167 -7.59 -18.98 26.31
CA GLU A 167 -6.77 -18.06 25.51
C GLU A 167 -5.97 -18.84 24.46
N GLY A 168 -5.89 -18.27 23.25
CA GLY A 168 -5.11 -18.86 22.17
C GLY A 168 -5.84 -18.95 20.83
N PRO A 169 -5.70 -20.08 20.10
CA PRO A 169 -6.23 -20.22 18.74
C PRO A 169 -7.73 -19.98 18.61
N LEU A 170 -8.54 -20.28 19.61
CA LEU A 170 -9.97 -20.08 19.62
C LEU A 170 -10.35 -18.60 19.60
N PHE A 171 -9.60 -17.75 20.28
CA PHE A 171 -9.77 -16.29 20.20
C PHE A 171 -9.56 -15.79 18.78
N ARG A 172 -8.53 -16.30 18.08
CA ARG A 172 -8.23 -15.93 16.70
C ARG A 172 -9.35 -16.36 15.75
N LYS A 173 -9.93 -17.57 15.94
CA LYS A 173 -11.07 -18.02 15.14
C LYS A 173 -12.26 -17.06 15.30
N LEU A 174 -12.64 -16.73 16.51
CA LEU A 174 -13.72 -15.77 16.80
C LEU A 174 -13.43 -14.38 16.19
N GLN A 175 -12.18 -13.91 16.28
CA GLN A 175 -11.77 -12.63 15.67
C GLN A 175 -11.91 -12.64 14.13
N LYS A 176 -11.74 -13.81 13.50
CA LYS A 176 -11.92 -14.00 12.05
C LYS A 176 -13.38 -14.19 11.64
N GLY A 177 -14.31 -14.18 12.59
CA GLY A 177 -15.74 -14.37 12.30
C GLY A 177 -16.21 -15.82 12.33
N GLU A 178 -15.34 -16.78 12.73
CA GLU A 178 -15.66 -18.21 12.80
C GLU A 178 -16.39 -18.53 14.11
N ASN A 179 -17.39 -19.41 14.03
CA ASN A 179 -18.01 -19.96 15.23
C ASN A 179 -17.11 -21.06 15.82
N ILE A 180 -17.17 -21.23 17.13
CA ILE A 180 -16.45 -22.29 17.84
C ILE A 180 -17.43 -23.07 18.74
N ILE A 181 -17.00 -24.26 19.16
CA ILE A 181 -17.72 -25.06 20.19
C ILE A 181 -16.78 -25.19 21.40
N VAL A 182 -17.26 -24.82 22.56
CA VAL A 182 -16.55 -24.98 23.84
C VAL A 182 -17.50 -25.65 24.83
N ASN A 183 -17.08 -26.76 25.42
CA ASN A 183 -17.89 -27.54 26.37
C ASN A 183 -19.31 -27.84 25.85
N GLY A 184 -19.43 -28.25 24.58
CA GLY A 184 -20.72 -28.55 23.93
C GLY A 184 -21.56 -27.33 23.54
N ARG A 185 -21.13 -26.11 23.91
CA ARG A 185 -21.84 -24.85 23.63
C ARG A 185 -21.27 -24.17 22.39
N ARG A 186 -22.13 -23.80 21.45
CA ARG A 186 -21.75 -22.96 20.30
C ARG A 186 -21.55 -21.51 20.73
N ILE A 187 -20.37 -20.98 20.46
CA ILE A 187 -19.99 -19.59 20.70
C ILE A 187 -19.85 -18.88 19.35
N THR A 188 -20.54 -17.77 19.20
CA THR A 188 -20.48 -16.94 17.98
C THR A 188 -19.60 -15.71 18.22
N PRO A 189 -19.00 -15.14 17.16
CA PRO A 189 -18.20 -13.91 17.25
C PRO A 189 -18.92 -12.75 17.94
N SER A 190 -20.22 -12.57 17.69
CA SER A 190 -21.03 -11.50 18.29
C SER A 190 -21.11 -11.55 19.82
N MET A 191 -20.89 -12.73 20.42
CA MET A 191 -20.86 -12.87 21.89
C MET A 191 -19.64 -12.23 22.53
N VAL A 192 -18.53 -12.10 21.79
CA VAL A 192 -17.23 -11.62 22.32
C VAL A 192 -16.64 -10.45 21.53
N LEU A 193 -17.17 -10.13 20.34
CA LEU A 193 -16.79 -8.96 19.58
C LEU A 193 -17.73 -7.79 19.85
N GLY A 194 -17.18 -6.61 19.94
CA GLY A 194 -17.95 -5.37 19.93
C GLY A 194 -18.51 -5.05 18.53
N LYS A 195 -19.10 -3.87 18.39
CA LYS A 195 -19.58 -3.39 17.08
C LYS A 195 -18.41 -3.31 16.07
N PRO A 196 -18.62 -3.68 14.80
CA PRO A 196 -17.62 -3.48 13.75
C PRO A 196 -17.13 -2.04 13.69
N ARG A 197 -15.85 -1.85 13.46
CA ARG A 197 -15.21 -0.54 13.34
C ARG A 197 -15.12 -0.15 11.87
N LYS A 198 -15.32 1.13 11.58
CA LYS A 198 -15.07 1.67 10.23
C LYS A 198 -13.58 1.51 9.89
N GLY A 199 -13.27 1.09 8.66
CA GLY A 199 -11.93 1.17 8.11
C GLY A 199 -11.46 2.62 8.01
N LYS A 200 -10.15 2.81 8.01
CA LYS A 200 -9.55 4.13 7.74
C LYS A 200 -9.64 4.45 6.26
N LYS A 201 -9.67 5.73 5.94
CA LYS A 201 -9.61 6.23 4.58
C LYS A 201 -8.47 7.23 4.45
N LEU A 202 -7.79 7.20 3.31
CA LEU A 202 -6.76 8.15 2.92
C LEU A 202 -7.09 8.62 1.51
N TYR A 203 -6.97 9.90 1.26
CA TYR A 203 -7.09 10.53 -0.06
C TYR A 203 -5.78 11.26 -0.36
N THR A 204 -5.31 11.14 -1.60
CA THR A 204 -4.08 11.82 -2.08
C THR A 204 -4.44 12.79 -3.20
#